data_6b997a1882fedddc9ad3fd5d0bee5466
#
_entry.id   6b997a1882fedddc9ad3fd5d0bee5466
#
_cell.length_a   1.000
_cell.length_b   1.000
_cell.length_c   1.000
_cell.angle_alpha   90.00
_cell.angle_beta   90.00
_cell.angle_gamma   90.00
#
_symmetry.space_group_name_H-M   'P 1'
#
loop_
_entity.id
_entity.type
_entity.pdbx_description
1 polymer ?
#
loop_
_entity_poly.entity_id
_entity_poly.type
_entity_poly.pdbx_seq_one_letter_code
_entity_poly.pdbx_strand_id
1 'polypeptide(L)'
;MSTRSALLHTREHPTEGIISLLESVTLGTNGAHYKHLDTRWRIKELDAPLFLSLERNNKVYGNITFCKRSNNWYIRYFAFDALVQSGGKKKSKGTSGGIKKELNDFFESALSSGGEERVDSFYAYIDPRNAKSLWMSENFGFETVGVIGTQTFSRRSPKASGRVERIDSWETVAELIQHTFSDQRFFFTAQTKKPPFYVIKNEEGEIIASAKTSVANWEIRRLPGKFGGKLVKWIPYIPVVRKLIRPKQHTFIVPEAVYVEDNCPLLFEELFEGILALESKNLIIWWVDFHDSLYAAIREKVKWGLLHKLLGVNEVNVVAKSLNHARSREEKSIYTSGFDFI
;
A
#
# COMPACT_ATOMS: atom_id res chain seq x y z
N MET A 1 -23.58 39.14 5.56
CA MET A 1 -23.24 37.80 6.06
C MET A 1 -22.44 37.10 4.96
N SER A 2 -21.13 37.09 5.06
CA SER A 2 -20.27 36.40 4.06
C SER A 2 -20.36 34.91 4.29
N THR A 3 -21.02 34.20 3.41
CA THR A 3 -21.01 32.76 3.33
C THR A 3 -19.55 32.30 3.14
N ARG A 4 -18.94 31.77 4.18
CA ARG A 4 -17.66 31.05 4.05
C ARG A 4 -17.92 29.90 3.08
N SER A 5 -17.38 30.04 1.87
CA SER A 5 -17.32 28.93 0.89
C SER A 5 -16.67 27.75 1.58
N ALA A 6 -17.35 26.61 1.61
CA ALA A 6 -16.78 25.37 2.11
C ALA A 6 -15.45 25.12 1.40
N LEU A 7 -14.37 24.96 2.17
CA LEU A 7 -13.03 24.75 1.61
C LEU A 7 -12.81 23.29 1.19
N LEU A 8 -13.60 22.36 1.75
CA LEU A 8 -13.52 20.93 1.47
C LEU A 8 -14.67 20.51 0.56
N HIS A 9 -14.32 19.73 -0.46
CA HIS A 9 -15.27 19.16 -1.40
C HIS A 9 -15.11 17.64 -1.45
N THR A 10 -16.22 16.93 -1.36
CA THR A 10 -16.27 15.47 -1.52
C THR A 10 -16.69 15.11 -2.93
N ARG A 11 -16.03 14.10 -3.54
CA ARG A 11 -16.33 13.59 -4.89
C ARG A 11 -16.06 12.09 -4.97
N GLU A 12 -16.85 11.39 -5.76
CA GLU A 12 -16.62 9.97 -6.08
C GLU A 12 -15.70 9.79 -7.29
N HIS A 13 -15.55 10.84 -8.11
CA HIS A 13 -14.67 10.84 -9.27
C HIS A 13 -13.58 11.91 -9.14
N PRO A 14 -12.33 11.60 -9.52
CA PRO A 14 -11.24 12.57 -9.45
C PRO A 14 -11.38 13.64 -10.54
N THR A 15 -11.08 14.89 -10.19
CA THR A 15 -10.88 15.96 -11.19
C THR A 15 -9.45 15.92 -11.74
N GLU A 16 -9.20 16.57 -12.88
CA GLU A 16 -7.83 16.73 -13.40
C GLU A 16 -6.89 17.43 -12.40
N GLY A 17 -7.42 18.35 -11.59
CA GLY A 17 -6.67 19.00 -10.51
C GLY A 17 -6.21 18.02 -9.42
N ILE A 18 -7.08 17.08 -9.01
CA ILE A 18 -6.75 16.02 -8.06
C ILE A 18 -5.69 15.09 -8.67
N ILE A 19 -5.90 14.62 -9.91
CA ILE A 19 -4.96 13.73 -10.60
C ILE A 19 -3.58 14.38 -10.70
N SER A 20 -3.51 15.63 -11.17
CA SER A 20 -2.26 16.39 -11.31
C SER A 20 -1.54 16.56 -9.97
N LEU A 21 -2.29 16.85 -8.88
CA LEU A 21 -1.71 16.92 -7.53
C LEU A 21 -1.09 15.58 -7.15
N LEU A 22 -1.81 14.48 -7.30
CA LEU A 22 -1.34 13.14 -6.91
C LEU A 22 -0.16 12.66 -7.78
N GLU A 23 -0.17 12.97 -9.08
CA GLU A 23 0.97 12.72 -9.98
C GLU A 23 2.23 13.51 -9.58
N SER A 24 2.08 14.65 -8.92
CA SER A 24 3.22 15.48 -8.45
C SER A 24 3.87 14.95 -7.18
N VAL A 25 3.20 14.10 -6.41
CA VAL A 25 3.65 13.62 -5.10
C VAL A 25 4.91 12.77 -5.25
N THR A 26 5.89 13.04 -4.41
CA THR A 26 7.04 12.17 -4.17
C THR A 26 6.84 11.50 -2.81
N LEU A 27 6.82 10.19 -2.81
CA LEU A 27 6.64 9.36 -1.63
C LEU A 27 7.98 9.04 -0.96
N GLY A 28 7.92 8.62 0.30
CA GLY A 28 9.09 8.34 1.12
C GLY A 28 9.62 9.60 1.82
N THR A 29 10.16 9.43 3.04
CA THR A 29 10.62 10.56 3.86
C THR A 29 12.12 10.47 4.09
N ASN A 30 12.56 9.70 5.07
CA ASN A 30 13.98 9.51 5.38
C ASN A 30 14.55 8.20 4.79
N GLY A 31 13.72 7.46 4.04
CA GLY A 31 14.06 6.23 3.34
C GLY A 31 14.33 6.44 1.84
N ALA A 32 13.82 5.53 1.04
CA ALA A 32 13.78 5.71 -0.41
C ALA A 32 12.76 6.80 -0.77
N HIS A 33 13.13 7.69 -1.72
CA HIS A 33 12.17 8.62 -2.33
C HIS A 33 11.80 8.08 -3.70
N TYR A 34 10.53 7.95 -3.96
CA TYR A 34 10.03 7.42 -5.22
C TYR A 34 8.72 8.09 -5.64
N LYS A 35 8.37 7.89 -6.88
CA LYS A 35 7.13 8.37 -7.48
C LYS A 35 6.47 7.22 -8.24
N HIS A 36 5.16 7.09 -8.14
CA HIS A 36 4.40 6.18 -8.97
C HIS A 36 4.28 6.76 -10.39
N LEU A 37 4.63 5.97 -11.39
CA LEU A 37 4.57 6.42 -12.80
C LEU A 37 3.20 6.16 -13.44
N ASP A 38 2.37 5.37 -12.80
CA ASP A 38 1.05 4.94 -13.27
C ASP A 38 -0.12 5.48 -12.41
N THR A 39 0.13 6.54 -11.61
CA THR A 39 -0.85 7.14 -10.70
C THR A 39 -2.19 7.43 -11.37
N ARG A 40 -2.20 8.05 -12.56
CA ARG A 40 -3.42 8.40 -13.32
C ARG A 40 -4.25 7.17 -13.65
N TRP A 41 -3.61 6.08 -14.01
CA TRP A 41 -4.27 4.82 -14.32
C TRP A 41 -4.79 4.15 -13.04
N ARG A 42 -3.97 4.10 -11.99
CA ARG A 42 -4.33 3.49 -10.70
C ARG A 42 -5.52 4.17 -10.03
N ILE A 43 -5.60 5.49 -10.10
CA ILE A 43 -6.74 6.23 -9.54
C ILE A 43 -8.06 5.79 -10.19
N LYS A 44 -8.06 5.49 -11.50
CA LYS A 44 -9.26 5.03 -12.21
C LYS A 44 -9.65 3.60 -11.87
N GLU A 45 -8.72 2.81 -11.35
CA GLU A 45 -8.95 1.43 -10.94
C GLU A 45 -9.35 1.27 -9.47
N LEU A 46 -9.36 2.37 -8.71
CA LEU A 46 -9.79 2.34 -7.32
C LEU A 46 -11.23 1.83 -7.22
N ASP A 47 -11.45 0.96 -6.25
CA ASP A 47 -12.79 0.49 -5.93
C ASP A 47 -13.46 1.44 -4.95
N ALA A 48 -14.68 1.87 -5.28
CA ALA A 48 -15.50 2.79 -4.50
C ALA A 48 -14.71 3.96 -3.85
N PRO A 49 -13.95 4.78 -4.63
CA PRO A 49 -13.16 5.86 -4.07
C PRO A 49 -14.03 7.04 -3.62
N LEU A 50 -13.57 7.72 -2.58
CA LEU A 50 -14.06 9.04 -2.18
C LEU A 50 -12.88 10.01 -2.10
N PHE A 51 -12.95 11.10 -2.83
CA PHE A 51 -11.95 12.16 -2.84
C PHE A 51 -12.43 13.33 -2.00
N LEU A 52 -11.69 13.64 -0.94
CA LEU A 52 -11.90 14.83 -0.13
C LEU A 52 -10.83 15.84 -0.51
N SER A 53 -11.21 16.85 -1.31
CA SER A 53 -10.27 17.85 -1.85
C SER A 53 -10.39 19.19 -1.15
N LEU A 54 -9.24 19.82 -0.90
CA LEU A 54 -9.11 21.20 -0.47
C LEU A 54 -8.94 22.08 -1.72
N GLU A 55 -9.95 22.90 -2.01
CA GLU A 55 -9.97 23.72 -3.22
C GLU A 55 -10.09 25.19 -2.88
N ARG A 56 -9.38 26.02 -3.66
CA ARG A 56 -9.49 27.49 -3.60
C ARG A 56 -9.20 28.06 -4.98
N ASN A 57 -10.06 28.97 -5.45
CA ASN A 57 -9.94 29.63 -6.77
C ASN A 57 -9.73 28.60 -7.90
N ASN A 58 -10.53 27.55 -7.92
CA ASN A 58 -10.49 26.45 -8.91
C ASN A 58 -9.16 25.67 -8.93
N LYS A 59 -8.33 25.80 -7.91
CA LYS A 59 -7.08 25.05 -7.75
C LYS A 59 -7.19 24.10 -6.56
N VAL A 60 -6.73 22.83 -6.77
CA VAL A 60 -6.64 21.82 -5.71
C VAL A 60 -5.32 22.00 -4.99
N TYR A 61 -5.39 22.21 -3.67
CA TYR A 61 -4.23 22.37 -2.77
C TYR A 61 -4.00 21.17 -1.87
N GLY A 62 -4.98 20.29 -1.76
CA GLY A 62 -4.87 19.08 -0.96
C GLY A 62 -5.91 18.07 -1.38
N ASN A 63 -5.62 16.80 -1.12
CA ASN A 63 -6.54 15.70 -1.35
C ASN A 63 -6.28 14.58 -0.36
N ILE A 64 -7.37 14.03 0.18
CA ILE A 64 -7.39 12.76 0.88
C ILE A 64 -8.24 11.82 0.04
N THR A 65 -7.66 10.68 -0.34
CA THR A 65 -8.39 9.65 -1.08
C THR A 65 -8.70 8.50 -0.15
N PHE A 66 -9.98 8.22 0.00
CA PHE A 66 -10.47 7.04 0.70
C PHE A 66 -10.85 5.97 -0.30
N CYS A 67 -10.57 4.71 0.03
CA CYS A 67 -11.13 3.54 -0.63
C CYS A 67 -12.13 2.92 0.34
N LYS A 68 -13.41 2.91 -0.02
CA LYS A 68 -14.49 2.33 0.79
C LYS A 68 -14.40 0.80 0.70
N ARG A 69 -14.11 0.14 1.82
CA ARG A 69 -13.93 -1.32 1.91
C ARG A 69 -14.89 -1.87 2.94
N SER A 70 -16.12 -2.09 2.50
CA SER A 70 -17.19 -2.36 3.44
C SER A 70 -17.23 -1.27 4.53
N ASN A 71 -17.12 -1.64 5.80
CA ASN A 71 -17.14 -0.71 6.91
C ASN A 71 -15.74 -0.15 7.29
N ASN A 72 -14.66 -0.59 6.63
CA ASN A 72 -13.31 -0.12 6.92
C ASN A 72 -12.78 0.69 5.73
N TRP A 73 -12.55 1.99 5.92
CA TRP A 73 -12.10 2.85 4.84
C TRP A 73 -10.60 3.04 4.88
N TYR A 74 -9.93 2.64 3.80
CA TYR A 74 -8.50 2.82 3.64
C TYR A 74 -8.18 4.24 3.16
N ILE A 75 -7.26 4.93 3.83
CA ILE A 75 -6.73 6.23 3.40
C ILE A 75 -5.50 5.99 2.52
N ARG A 76 -5.70 6.06 1.19
CA ARG A 76 -4.64 5.76 0.22
C ARG A 76 -3.70 6.93 -0.01
N TYR A 77 -4.24 8.12 -0.19
CA TYR A 77 -3.46 9.33 -0.41
C TYR A 77 -3.84 10.40 0.60
N PHE A 78 -2.80 11.00 1.19
CA PHE A 78 -2.92 12.18 2.02
C PHE A 78 -1.92 13.20 1.48
N ALA A 79 -2.32 13.91 0.41
CA ALA A 79 -1.45 14.77 -0.38
C ALA A 79 -1.83 16.24 -0.24
N PHE A 80 -0.86 17.09 0.05
CA PHE A 80 -1.03 18.54 0.10
C PHE A 80 0.07 19.23 -0.70
N ASP A 81 -0.28 20.32 -1.37
CA ASP A 81 0.69 21.21 -2.04
C ASP A 81 1.73 21.72 -1.02
N ALA A 82 2.99 21.82 -1.45
CA ALA A 82 4.10 22.26 -0.63
C ALA A 82 3.85 23.63 0.04
N LEU A 83 3.09 24.52 -0.60
CA LEU A 83 2.70 25.82 -0.06
C LEU A 83 1.80 25.70 1.16
N VAL A 84 0.91 24.70 1.18
CA VAL A 84 0.04 24.41 2.33
C VAL A 84 0.83 23.72 3.46
N GLN A 85 1.75 22.82 3.06
CA GLN A 85 2.59 22.10 4.02
C GLN A 85 3.60 23.00 4.75
N SER A 86 4.14 24.01 4.08
CA SER A 86 5.14 24.93 4.67
C SER A 86 4.55 25.93 5.67
N GLY A 87 3.22 25.93 5.84
CA GLY A 87 2.49 26.88 6.69
C GLY A 87 3.09 28.25 6.51
N GLY A 88 2.71 28.96 5.45
CA GLY A 88 3.38 30.20 5.03
C GLY A 88 3.85 30.99 6.22
N LYS A 89 5.12 31.43 6.24
CA LYS A 89 5.83 32.11 7.35
C LYS A 89 5.12 33.36 7.92
N LYS A 90 3.92 33.65 7.45
CA LYS A 90 2.98 34.62 8.04
C LYS A 90 1.87 33.84 8.74
N LYS A 91 1.90 33.82 10.06
CA LYS A 91 0.79 33.45 10.94
C LYS A 91 -0.50 34.16 10.47
N SER A 92 -1.24 33.63 9.54
CA SER A 92 -2.63 33.97 9.36
C SER A 92 -3.41 33.29 10.49
N LYS A 93 -3.61 34.01 11.57
CA LYS A 93 -4.51 33.61 12.65
C LYS A 93 -5.89 33.36 12.07
N GLY A 94 -6.22 32.09 11.74
CA GLY A 94 -7.59 31.74 11.41
C GLY A 94 -7.83 30.57 10.45
N THR A 95 -6.94 30.27 9.50
CA THR A 95 -7.27 29.33 8.42
C THR A 95 -6.88 27.86 8.72
N SER A 96 -5.79 27.63 9.44
CA SER A 96 -5.33 26.25 9.74
C SER A 96 -6.23 25.55 10.77
N GLY A 97 -6.83 26.27 11.70
CA GLY A 97 -7.78 25.73 12.68
C GLY A 97 -9.11 25.30 12.06
N GLY A 98 -9.54 25.97 10.99
CA GLY A 98 -10.79 25.63 10.28
C GLY A 98 -10.71 24.31 9.54
N ILE A 99 -9.65 24.09 8.75
CA ILE A 99 -9.46 22.87 7.97
C ILE A 99 -9.32 21.64 8.89
N LYS A 100 -8.54 21.76 9.98
CA LYS A 100 -8.40 20.68 10.95
C LYS A 100 -9.75 20.31 11.56
N LYS A 101 -10.56 21.32 11.91
CA LYS A 101 -11.89 21.09 12.46
C LYS A 101 -12.80 20.40 11.44
N GLU A 102 -12.87 20.90 10.19
CA GLU A 102 -13.69 20.31 9.14
C GLU A 102 -13.30 18.84 8.85
N LEU A 103 -12.00 18.51 8.86
CA LEU A 103 -11.53 17.13 8.72
C LEU A 103 -11.93 16.26 9.91
N ASN A 104 -11.82 16.76 11.14
CA ASN A 104 -12.29 16.02 12.31
C ASN A 104 -13.80 15.80 12.25
N ASP A 105 -14.56 16.83 11.92
CA ASP A 105 -16.02 16.75 11.80
C ASP A 105 -16.42 15.72 10.74
N PHE A 106 -15.66 15.63 9.63
CA PHE A 106 -15.84 14.59 8.61
C PHE A 106 -15.61 13.18 9.17
N PHE A 107 -14.48 12.95 9.85
CA PHE A 107 -14.19 11.64 10.45
C PHE A 107 -15.24 11.24 11.50
N GLU A 108 -15.57 12.14 12.41
CA GLU A 108 -16.57 11.87 13.46
C GLU A 108 -17.96 11.62 12.89
N SER A 109 -18.37 12.41 11.89
CA SER A 109 -19.66 12.24 11.21
C SER A 109 -19.73 10.87 10.53
N ALA A 110 -18.70 10.47 9.78
CA ALA A 110 -18.68 9.20 9.09
C ALA A 110 -18.70 8.01 10.07
N LEU A 111 -17.92 8.07 11.16
CA LEU A 111 -17.91 7.03 12.18
C LEU A 111 -19.21 6.96 12.97
N SER A 112 -19.94 8.07 13.13
CA SER A 112 -21.21 8.14 13.86
C SER A 112 -22.41 7.82 12.99
N SER A 113 -22.25 7.73 11.66
CA SER A 113 -23.30 7.43 10.73
C SER A 113 -23.82 6.02 10.95
N GLY A 114 -25.14 5.86 11.01
CA GLY A 114 -25.83 4.57 11.05
C GLY A 114 -26.30 4.14 9.67
N GLY A 115 -26.66 2.86 9.53
CA GLY A 115 -27.25 2.33 8.28
C GLY A 115 -26.23 1.71 7.33
N GLU A 116 -26.55 1.67 6.03
CA GLU A 116 -25.76 0.97 5.02
C GLU A 116 -24.38 1.60 4.76
N GLU A 117 -24.22 2.90 5.05
CA GLU A 117 -22.94 3.63 4.89
C GLU A 117 -22.12 3.71 6.19
N ARG A 118 -22.39 2.83 7.15
CA ARG A 118 -21.66 2.80 8.42
C ARG A 118 -20.17 2.58 8.21
N VAL A 119 -19.35 3.47 8.80
CA VAL A 119 -17.89 3.34 8.85
C VAL A 119 -17.49 2.87 10.25
N ASP A 120 -16.91 1.67 10.35
CA ASP A 120 -16.40 1.15 11.62
C ASP A 120 -14.99 1.67 11.92
N SER A 121 -14.16 1.86 10.88
CA SER A 121 -12.82 2.42 11.03
C SER A 121 -12.29 3.09 9.76
N PHE A 122 -11.39 4.05 9.97
CA PHE A 122 -10.43 4.52 8.97
C PHE A 122 -9.06 3.93 9.27
N TYR A 123 -8.31 3.51 8.26
CA TYR A 123 -6.94 3.04 8.46
C TYR A 123 -5.99 3.52 7.35
N ALA A 124 -4.70 3.59 7.68
CA ALA A 124 -3.65 4.01 6.77
C ALA A 124 -2.32 3.30 7.09
N TYR A 125 -1.42 3.30 6.11
CA TYR A 125 -0.04 2.83 6.28
C TYR A 125 0.90 4.02 6.36
N ILE A 126 1.71 4.10 7.42
CA ILE A 126 2.63 5.21 7.66
C ILE A 126 4.03 4.69 7.97
N ASP A 127 5.02 5.12 7.17
CA ASP A 127 6.44 4.86 7.47
C ASP A 127 6.78 5.46 8.85
N PRO A 128 7.31 4.70 9.82
CA PRO A 128 7.64 5.19 11.16
C PRO A 128 8.67 6.33 11.14
N ARG A 129 9.44 6.47 10.07
CA ARG A 129 10.37 7.60 9.85
C ARG A 129 9.67 8.88 9.40
N ASN A 130 8.38 8.82 9.06
CA ASN A 130 7.57 9.97 8.69
C ASN A 130 6.92 10.60 9.92
N ALA A 131 7.72 11.23 10.78
CA ALA A 131 7.27 11.86 12.02
C ALA A 131 6.13 12.86 11.81
N LYS A 132 6.10 13.55 10.65
CA LYS A 132 5.03 14.51 10.33
C LYS A 132 3.69 13.80 10.11
N SER A 133 3.68 12.70 9.37
CA SER A 133 2.43 11.94 9.13
C SER A 133 1.96 11.23 10.41
N LEU A 134 2.87 10.69 11.20
CA LEU A 134 2.53 10.10 12.51
C LEU A 134 1.93 11.13 13.45
N TRP A 135 2.60 12.27 13.64
CA TRP A 135 2.08 13.35 14.47
C TRP A 135 0.70 13.82 13.99
N MET A 136 0.51 13.89 12.67
CA MET A 136 -0.77 14.30 12.10
C MET A 136 -1.86 13.25 12.34
N SER A 137 -1.57 11.96 12.14
CA SER A 137 -2.53 10.89 12.42
C SER A 137 -2.95 10.87 13.89
N GLU A 138 -2.01 10.99 14.83
CA GLU A 138 -2.28 11.11 16.26
C GLU A 138 -3.20 12.30 16.59
N ASN A 139 -2.96 13.46 15.95
CA ASN A 139 -3.80 14.66 16.14
C ASN A 139 -5.23 14.51 15.59
N PHE A 140 -5.47 13.53 14.70
CA PHE A 140 -6.79 13.15 14.24
C PHE A 140 -7.38 11.96 15.01
N GLY A 141 -6.70 11.49 16.06
CA GLY A 141 -7.16 10.39 16.90
C GLY A 141 -6.94 9.02 16.31
N PHE A 142 -5.96 8.86 15.40
CA PHE A 142 -5.52 7.55 14.95
C PHE A 142 -4.51 6.97 15.93
N GLU A 143 -4.59 5.66 16.14
CA GLU A 143 -3.66 4.88 16.96
C GLU A 143 -2.98 3.82 16.11
N THR A 144 -1.74 3.45 16.46
CA THR A 144 -1.06 2.32 15.83
C THR A 144 -1.71 1.01 16.28
N VAL A 145 -2.23 0.25 15.32
CA VAL A 145 -2.97 -1.00 15.56
C VAL A 145 -2.23 -2.23 15.06
N GLY A 146 -1.07 -2.05 14.44
CA GLY A 146 -0.21 -3.11 13.98
C GLY A 146 1.00 -2.59 13.22
N VAL A 147 1.92 -3.49 12.91
CA VAL A 147 3.14 -3.20 12.15
C VAL A 147 3.31 -4.26 11.07
N ILE A 148 3.50 -3.83 9.84
CA ILE A 148 3.78 -4.70 8.70
C ILE A 148 5.22 -4.53 8.23
N GLY A 149 5.79 -5.60 7.67
CA GLY A 149 7.12 -5.61 7.09
C GLY A 149 7.09 -5.40 5.58
N THR A 150 8.02 -4.60 5.07
CA THR A 150 8.32 -4.54 3.64
C THR A 150 9.43 -5.54 3.35
N GLN A 151 9.05 -6.71 2.87
CA GLN A 151 9.95 -7.82 2.57
C GLN A 151 10.30 -7.84 1.08
N THR A 152 11.60 -7.98 0.76
CA THR A 152 12.04 -8.12 -0.64
C THR A 152 12.47 -9.56 -0.94
N PHE A 153 12.02 -10.07 -2.08
CA PHE A 153 12.49 -11.33 -2.66
C PHE A 153 13.08 -11.04 -4.04
N SER A 154 14.35 -11.38 -4.25
CA SER A 154 15.05 -11.00 -5.48
C SER A 154 15.88 -12.13 -6.08
N ARG A 155 15.81 -12.24 -7.42
CA ARG A 155 16.60 -13.19 -8.21
C ARG A 155 17.25 -12.47 -9.39
N ARG A 156 18.54 -12.69 -9.60
CA ARG A 156 19.25 -12.14 -10.77
C ARG A 156 18.83 -12.82 -12.08
N SER A 157 18.53 -14.09 -12.01
CA SER A 157 18.09 -14.93 -13.13
C SER A 157 17.09 -15.92 -12.56
N PRO A 158 15.80 -15.54 -12.49
CA PRO A 158 14.75 -16.40 -11.96
C PRO A 158 14.65 -17.67 -12.79
N LYS A 159 14.49 -18.79 -12.11
CA LYS A 159 14.30 -20.10 -12.76
C LYS A 159 12.82 -20.35 -12.97
N ALA A 160 12.45 -20.72 -14.17
CA ALA A 160 11.09 -21.16 -14.45
C ALA A 160 10.84 -22.49 -13.73
N SER A 161 9.69 -22.60 -13.10
CA SER A 161 9.14 -23.86 -12.61
C SER A 161 7.99 -24.27 -13.53
N GLY A 162 8.02 -25.51 -14.04
CA GLY A 162 6.91 -26.06 -14.82
C GLY A 162 5.63 -26.28 -13.99
N ARG A 163 5.69 -26.11 -12.67
CA ARG A 163 4.55 -26.29 -11.76
C ARG A 163 3.79 -25.00 -11.48
N VAL A 164 4.43 -23.82 -11.70
CA VAL A 164 3.78 -22.53 -11.45
C VAL A 164 2.93 -22.17 -12.66
N GLU A 165 1.62 -22.11 -12.47
CA GLU A 165 0.64 -21.76 -13.48
C GLU A 165 0.05 -20.38 -13.21
N ARG A 166 -0.14 -19.58 -14.27
CA ARG A 166 -0.95 -18.37 -14.22
C ARG A 166 -2.39 -18.71 -14.53
N ILE A 167 -3.29 -18.24 -13.71
CA ILE A 167 -4.74 -18.34 -13.91
C ILE A 167 -5.40 -16.97 -13.77
N ASP A 168 -6.47 -16.76 -14.53
CA ASP A 168 -7.21 -15.48 -14.51
C ASP A 168 -8.63 -15.65 -13.92
N SER A 169 -9.04 -16.88 -13.57
CA SER A 169 -10.33 -17.15 -12.93
C SER A 169 -10.25 -16.94 -11.42
N TRP A 170 -11.08 -16.03 -10.91
CA TRP A 170 -11.30 -15.85 -9.48
C TRP A 170 -11.93 -17.08 -8.83
N GLU A 171 -12.87 -17.72 -9.52
CA GLU A 171 -13.65 -18.87 -9.03
C GLU A 171 -12.73 -20.01 -8.59
N THR A 172 -11.61 -20.18 -9.30
CA THR A 172 -10.64 -21.24 -9.00
C THR A 172 -9.94 -21.06 -7.65
N VAL A 173 -9.77 -19.83 -7.19
CA VAL A 173 -9.02 -19.50 -5.94
C VAL A 173 -9.92 -18.92 -4.85
N ALA A 174 -11.18 -18.64 -5.16
CA ALA A 174 -12.08 -17.89 -4.29
C ALA A 174 -12.28 -18.54 -2.92
N GLU A 175 -12.57 -19.83 -2.89
CA GLU A 175 -12.79 -20.60 -1.66
C GLU A 175 -11.53 -20.63 -0.80
N LEU A 176 -10.38 -20.94 -1.40
CA LEU A 176 -9.09 -20.95 -0.72
C LEU A 176 -8.75 -19.59 -0.09
N ILE A 177 -8.88 -18.51 -0.88
CA ILE A 177 -8.58 -17.15 -0.39
C ILE A 177 -9.55 -16.75 0.71
N GLN A 178 -10.84 -17.02 0.54
CA GLN A 178 -11.85 -16.71 1.56
C GLN A 178 -11.58 -17.48 2.85
N HIS A 179 -11.32 -18.79 2.76
CA HIS A 179 -11.02 -19.63 3.92
C HIS A 179 -9.76 -19.16 4.65
N THR A 180 -8.72 -18.81 3.92
CA THR A 180 -7.41 -18.46 4.50
C THR A 180 -7.38 -17.05 5.12
N PHE A 181 -8.07 -16.06 4.52
CA PHE A 181 -7.86 -14.65 4.87
C PHE A 181 -9.08 -13.94 5.47
N SER A 182 -10.28 -14.56 5.49
CA SER A 182 -11.51 -13.89 5.98
C SER A 182 -11.43 -13.42 7.43
N ASP A 183 -10.64 -14.07 8.25
CA ASP A 183 -10.45 -13.73 9.66
C ASP A 183 -9.40 -12.62 9.89
N GLN A 184 -8.63 -12.26 8.86
CA GLN A 184 -7.65 -11.19 8.99
C GLN A 184 -8.34 -9.82 9.03
N ARG A 185 -7.76 -8.91 9.82
CA ARG A 185 -8.25 -7.52 9.88
C ARG A 185 -8.06 -6.84 8.53
N PHE A 186 -9.02 -6.03 8.14
CA PHE A 186 -9.03 -5.27 6.88
C PHE A 186 -9.04 -6.13 5.61
N PHE A 187 -9.34 -7.43 5.72
CA PHE A 187 -9.57 -8.26 4.54
C PHE A 187 -10.78 -7.76 3.75
N PHE A 188 -10.64 -7.72 2.43
CA PHE A 188 -11.71 -7.41 1.50
C PHE A 188 -11.39 -8.01 0.12
N THR A 189 -12.43 -8.38 -0.62
CA THR A 189 -12.26 -9.17 -1.83
C THR A 189 -12.26 -8.38 -3.14
N ALA A 190 -12.76 -7.14 -3.15
CA ALA A 190 -13.00 -6.40 -4.39
C ALA A 190 -11.73 -6.25 -5.27
N GLN A 191 -10.59 -5.88 -4.68
CA GLN A 191 -9.32 -5.81 -5.42
C GLN A 191 -8.65 -7.18 -5.58
N THR A 192 -8.80 -8.06 -4.58
CA THR A 192 -8.22 -9.40 -4.61
C THR A 192 -8.82 -10.27 -5.72
N LYS A 193 -10.09 -10.04 -6.10
CA LYS A 193 -10.75 -10.73 -7.23
C LYS A 193 -10.13 -10.44 -8.59
N LYS A 194 -9.38 -9.36 -8.74
CA LYS A 194 -8.80 -8.97 -10.03
C LYS A 194 -7.54 -9.80 -10.32
N PRO A 195 -7.48 -10.55 -11.44
CA PRO A 195 -6.32 -11.36 -11.81
C PRO A 195 -5.07 -10.48 -12.05
N PRO A 196 -3.88 -11.06 -12.21
CA PRO A 196 -3.61 -12.50 -12.32
C PRO A 196 -3.39 -13.20 -10.98
N PHE A 197 -3.68 -14.50 -10.95
CA PHE A 197 -3.31 -15.42 -9.88
C PHE A 197 -2.24 -16.38 -10.36
N TYR A 198 -1.39 -16.84 -9.44
CA TYR A 198 -0.38 -17.87 -9.70
C TYR A 198 -0.59 -18.98 -8.70
N VAL A 199 -0.55 -20.23 -9.19
CA VAL A 199 -0.81 -21.40 -8.37
C VAL A 199 0.23 -22.49 -8.63
N ILE A 200 0.44 -23.33 -7.62
CA ILE A 200 1.06 -24.64 -7.73
C ILE A 200 0.03 -25.65 -7.27
N LYS A 201 -0.13 -26.72 -8.03
CA LYS A 201 -1.03 -27.82 -7.71
C LYS A 201 -0.25 -29.09 -7.38
N ASN A 202 -0.84 -29.95 -6.54
CA ASN A 202 -0.36 -31.30 -6.31
C ASN A 202 -0.81 -32.25 -7.46
N GLU A 203 -0.49 -33.53 -7.34
CA GLU A 203 -0.85 -34.55 -8.33
C GLU A 203 -2.36 -34.78 -8.42
N GLU A 204 -3.10 -34.51 -7.37
CA GLU A 204 -4.56 -34.60 -7.28
C GLU A 204 -5.26 -33.36 -7.89
N GLY A 205 -4.49 -32.33 -8.27
CA GLY A 205 -5.00 -31.08 -8.85
C GLY A 205 -5.42 -30.02 -7.80
N GLU A 206 -5.17 -30.27 -6.53
CA GLU A 206 -5.45 -29.32 -5.46
C GLU A 206 -4.39 -28.20 -5.39
N ILE A 207 -4.80 -26.99 -5.06
CA ILE A 207 -3.89 -25.86 -4.95
C ILE A 207 -3.14 -25.92 -3.62
N ILE A 208 -1.83 -26.15 -3.69
CA ILE A 208 -0.92 -26.20 -2.53
C ILE A 208 -0.13 -24.90 -2.31
N ALA A 209 -0.08 -24.03 -3.32
CA ALA A 209 0.41 -22.66 -3.13
C ALA A 209 -0.28 -21.72 -4.10
N SER A 210 -0.52 -20.50 -3.65
CA SER A 210 -1.12 -19.45 -4.49
C SER A 210 -0.66 -18.06 -4.09
N ALA A 211 -0.69 -17.13 -5.05
CA ALA A 211 -0.55 -15.71 -4.83
C ALA A 211 -1.30 -14.93 -5.90
N LYS A 212 -2.00 -13.88 -5.52
CA LYS A 212 -2.46 -12.84 -6.44
C LYS A 212 -1.35 -11.81 -6.58
N THR A 213 -1.15 -11.25 -7.76
CA THR A 213 -0.08 -10.27 -7.97
C THR A 213 -0.56 -9.00 -8.65
N SER A 214 0.21 -7.94 -8.44
CA SER A 214 0.11 -6.68 -9.18
C SER A 214 1.52 -6.24 -9.59
N VAL A 215 1.62 -5.42 -10.65
CA VAL A 215 2.90 -4.87 -11.09
C VAL A 215 3.01 -3.43 -10.66
N ALA A 216 4.04 -3.10 -9.89
CA ALA A 216 4.37 -1.72 -9.54
C ALA A 216 5.27 -1.08 -10.62
N ASN A 217 5.11 0.24 -10.80
CA ASN A 217 5.92 1.01 -11.73
C ASN A 217 6.34 2.34 -11.07
N TRP A 218 7.59 2.37 -10.58
CA TRP A 218 8.12 3.51 -9.81
C TRP A 218 9.29 4.21 -10.49
N GLU A 219 9.40 5.50 -10.28
CA GLU A 219 10.63 6.25 -10.45
C GLU A 219 11.33 6.38 -9.10
N ILE A 220 12.52 5.80 -8.94
CA ILE A 220 13.32 5.93 -7.71
C ILE A 220 14.18 7.18 -7.83
N ARG A 221 13.92 8.17 -6.99
CA ARG A 221 14.63 9.46 -6.97
C ARG A 221 15.80 9.48 -5.99
N ARG A 222 15.68 8.70 -4.90
CA ARG A 222 16.70 8.56 -3.88
C ARG A 222 16.60 7.21 -3.21
N LEU A 223 17.73 6.59 -2.88
CA LEU A 223 17.81 5.43 -2.00
C LEU A 223 18.03 5.87 -0.55
N PRO A 224 17.80 4.99 0.43
CA PRO A 224 18.12 5.27 1.83
C PRO A 224 19.59 5.63 2.03
N GLY A 225 19.87 6.41 3.08
CA GLY A 225 21.21 6.76 3.51
C GLY A 225 21.76 8.07 2.94
N LYS A 226 22.90 8.50 3.50
CA LYS A 226 23.51 9.83 3.27
C LYS A 226 23.84 10.08 1.79
N PHE A 227 24.23 9.05 1.06
CA PHE A 227 24.62 9.14 -0.36
C PHE A 227 23.54 8.59 -1.32
N GLY A 228 22.32 8.34 -0.84
CA GLY A 228 21.27 7.69 -1.61
C GLY A 228 20.94 8.31 -2.97
N GLY A 229 20.98 9.65 -3.07
CA GLY A 229 20.77 10.35 -4.35
C GLY A 229 21.92 10.17 -5.35
N LYS A 230 23.17 10.08 -4.86
CA LYS A 230 24.34 9.79 -5.72
C LYS A 230 24.31 8.32 -6.14
N LEU A 231 23.95 7.42 -5.22
CA LEU A 231 23.89 5.98 -5.47
C LEU A 231 22.89 5.64 -6.60
N VAL A 232 21.74 6.29 -6.65
CA VAL A 232 20.75 6.13 -7.73
C VAL A 232 21.40 6.38 -9.11
N LYS A 233 22.29 7.37 -9.22
CA LYS A 233 22.98 7.69 -10.48
C LYS A 233 24.00 6.62 -10.88
N TRP A 234 24.58 5.88 -9.93
CA TRP A 234 25.58 4.84 -10.17
C TRP A 234 25.00 3.46 -10.45
N ILE A 235 23.74 3.19 -10.01
CA ILE A 235 23.08 1.89 -10.21
C ILE A 235 23.14 1.38 -11.66
N PRO A 236 22.90 2.21 -12.72
CA PRO A 236 22.94 1.74 -14.10
C PRO A 236 24.29 1.15 -14.53
N TYR A 237 25.37 1.55 -13.85
CA TYR A 237 26.74 1.12 -14.17
C TYR A 237 27.17 -0.14 -13.39
N ILE A 238 26.37 -0.58 -12.40
CA ILE A 238 26.68 -1.78 -11.60
C ILE A 238 25.90 -2.99 -12.19
N PRO A 239 26.57 -3.93 -12.89
CA PRO A 239 25.90 -4.96 -13.69
C PRO A 239 24.88 -5.82 -12.93
N VAL A 240 25.16 -6.15 -11.66
CA VAL A 240 24.25 -6.96 -10.84
C VAL A 240 23.06 -6.15 -10.36
N VAL A 241 23.31 -4.94 -9.85
CA VAL A 241 22.27 -4.10 -9.23
C VAL A 241 21.31 -3.54 -10.28
N ARG A 242 21.79 -3.18 -11.47
CA ARG A 242 20.95 -2.66 -12.56
C ARG A 242 19.88 -3.66 -13.04
N LYS A 243 20.08 -4.96 -12.83
CA LYS A 243 19.06 -5.97 -13.13
C LYS A 243 17.94 -5.98 -12.09
N LEU A 244 18.26 -5.66 -10.85
CA LEU A 244 17.33 -5.66 -9.72
C LEU A 244 16.64 -4.31 -9.53
N ILE A 245 17.34 -3.19 -9.81
CA ILE A 245 16.84 -1.84 -9.62
C ILE A 245 17.07 -1.01 -10.88
N ARG A 246 16.00 -0.46 -11.45
CA ARG A 246 16.02 0.44 -12.62
C ARG A 246 15.45 1.80 -12.22
N PRO A 247 16.27 2.77 -11.77
CA PRO A 247 15.76 3.96 -11.10
C PRO A 247 14.73 4.77 -11.89
N LYS A 248 14.88 4.90 -13.20
CA LYS A 248 13.97 5.69 -14.04
C LYS A 248 12.60 5.03 -14.27
N GLN A 249 12.58 3.70 -14.33
CA GLN A 249 11.38 2.91 -14.52
C GLN A 249 11.58 1.57 -13.83
N HIS A 250 11.36 1.57 -12.52
CA HIS A 250 11.51 0.41 -11.67
C HIS A 250 10.21 -0.36 -11.59
N THR A 251 10.17 -1.49 -12.29
CA THR A 251 9.02 -2.40 -12.26
C THR A 251 9.33 -3.62 -11.40
N PHE A 252 8.40 -3.99 -10.55
CA PHE A 252 8.50 -5.17 -9.69
C PHE A 252 7.11 -5.74 -9.41
N ILE A 253 7.08 -6.96 -8.90
CA ILE A 253 5.85 -7.66 -8.54
C ILE A 253 5.50 -7.34 -7.10
N VAL A 254 4.21 -7.14 -6.83
CA VAL A 254 3.64 -7.01 -5.49
C VAL A 254 2.61 -8.12 -5.30
N PRO A 255 2.88 -9.11 -4.45
CA PRO A 255 1.94 -10.17 -4.14
C PRO A 255 0.98 -9.75 -3.03
N GLU A 256 -0.19 -10.35 -3.04
CA GLU A 256 -1.18 -10.37 -1.96
C GLU A 256 -1.89 -11.71 -1.93
N ALA A 257 -2.58 -12.03 -0.86
CA ALA A 257 -3.24 -13.33 -0.67
C ALA A 257 -2.30 -14.50 -0.94
N VAL A 258 -1.11 -14.46 -0.31
CA VAL A 258 -0.10 -15.50 -0.48
C VAL A 258 -0.43 -16.68 0.44
N TYR A 259 -0.71 -17.82 -0.16
CA TYR A 259 -0.98 -19.09 0.52
C TYR A 259 0.11 -20.11 0.16
N VAL A 260 0.57 -20.85 1.13
CA VAL A 260 1.49 -21.99 0.96
C VAL A 260 1.13 -23.05 1.98
N GLU A 261 0.79 -24.23 1.49
CA GLU A 261 0.46 -25.38 2.34
C GLU A 261 1.60 -25.70 3.30
N ASP A 262 1.25 -26.03 4.55
CA ASP A 262 2.17 -26.34 5.65
C ASP A 262 3.24 -25.25 5.90
N ASN A 263 3.01 -24.03 5.39
CA ASN A 263 3.99 -22.95 5.45
C ASN A 263 5.38 -23.38 4.94
N CYS A 264 5.44 -24.19 3.89
CA CYS A 264 6.66 -24.82 3.38
C CYS A 264 7.58 -23.79 2.69
N PRO A 265 8.80 -23.52 3.21
CA PRO A 265 9.69 -22.49 2.66
C PRO A 265 10.15 -22.78 1.22
N LEU A 266 10.34 -24.05 0.87
CA LEU A 266 10.77 -24.43 -0.48
C LEU A 266 9.66 -24.20 -1.50
N LEU A 267 8.41 -24.52 -1.15
CA LEU A 267 7.24 -24.28 -1.99
C LEU A 267 7.00 -22.77 -2.17
N PHE A 268 7.19 -21.98 -1.11
CA PHE A 268 7.16 -20.51 -1.20
C PHE A 268 8.23 -19.98 -2.16
N GLU A 269 9.50 -20.45 -2.04
CA GLU A 269 10.58 -20.03 -2.95
C GLU A 269 10.27 -20.41 -4.40
N GLU A 270 9.74 -21.61 -4.64
CA GLU A 270 9.34 -22.08 -5.96
C GLU A 270 8.23 -21.21 -6.57
N LEU A 271 7.18 -20.91 -5.80
CA LEU A 271 6.09 -20.03 -6.24
C LEU A 271 6.63 -18.65 -6.64
N PHE A 272 7.38 -17.98 -5.74
CA PHE A 272 7.86 -16.64 -5.98
C PHE A 272 8.90 -16.57 -7.11
N GLU A 273 9.79 -17.54 -7.20
CA GLU A 273 10.78 -17.59 -8.29
C GLU A 273 10.10 -17.90 -9.64
N GLY A 274 9.11 -18.77 -9.66
CA GLY A 274 8.30 -19.08 -10.85
C GLY A 274 7.50 -17.84 -11.32
N ILE A 275 6.88 -17.09 -10.42
CA ILE A 275 6.22 -15.81 -10.74
C ILE A 275 7.21 -14.84 -11.39
N LEU A 276 8.40 -14.67 -10.81
CA LEU A 276 9.43 -13.79 -11.38
C LEU A 276 9.84 -14.21 -12.79
N ALA A 277 9.96 -15.51 -13.02
CA ALA A 277 10.32 -16.05 -14.34
C ALA A 277 9.22 -15.82 -15.36
N LEU A 278 7.96 -16.14 -15.03
CA LEU A 278 6.80 -15.95 -15.91
C LEU A 278 6.59 -14.48 -16.28
N GLU A 279 6.75 -13.58 -15.32
CA GLU A 279 6.56 -12.13 -15.52
C GLU A 279 7.82 -11.42 -16.04
N SER A 280 8.92 -12.14 -16.29
CA SER A 280 10.21 -11.55 -16.70
C SER A 280 10.65 -10.41 -15.77
N LYS A 281 10.48 -10.60 -14.46
CA LYS A 281 10.88 -9.66 -13.39
C LYS A 281 11.98 -10.27 -12.54
N ASN A 282 12.64 -9.41 -11.74
CA ASN A 282 13.75 -9.80 -10.88
C ASN A 282 13.50 -9.52 -9.39
N LEU A 283 12.37 -8.86 -9.08
CA LEU A 283 12.06 -8.39 -7.75
C LEU A 283 10.58 -8.56 -7.44
N ILE A 284 10.32 -9.11 -6.27
CA ILE A 284 9.04 -9.05 -5.56
C ILE A 284 9.25 -8.17 -4.34
N ILE A 285 8.31 -7.27 -4.05
CA ILE A 285 8.19 -6.58 -2.77
C ILE A 285 6.86 -6.99 -2.16
N TRP A 286 6.93 -7.63 -1.00
CA TRP A 286 5.79 -8.13 -0.27
C TRP A 286 5.60 -7.35 1.02
N TRP A 287 4.44 -6.76 1.19
CA TRP A 287 4.02 -6.18 2.45
C TRP A 287 3.22 -7.21 3.22
N VAL A 288 3.63 -7.52 4.43
CA VAL A 288 3.07 -8.60 5.23
C VAL A 288 3.12 -8.27 6.71
N ASP A 289 2.09 -8.64 7.46
CA ASP A 289 2.06 -8.51 8.91
C ASP A 289 3.12 -9.43 9.54
N PHE A 290 3.83 -8.93 10.55
CA PHE A 290 4.79 -9.75 11.30
C PHE A 290 4.13 -10.92 12.05
N HIS A 291 2.82 -10.83 12.34
CA HIS A 291 2.01 -11.88 12.96
C HIS A 291 1.34 -12.82 11.95
N ASP A 292 1.56 -12.62 10.64
CA ASP A 292 1.11 -13.57 9.64
C ASP A 292 1.79 -14.91 9.82
N SER A 293 1.01 -16.00 9.87
CA SER A 293 1.49 -17.33 10.20
C SER A 293 2.49 -17.87 9.17
N LEU A 294 2.23 -17.63 7.89
CA LEU A 294 3.15 -18.03 6.81
C LEU A 294 4.48 -17.27 6.96
N TYR A 295 4.42 -15.94 7.09
CA TYR A 295 5.62 -15.11 7.20
C TYR A 295 6.46 -15.50 8.44
N ALA A 296 5.81 -15.67 9.59
CA ALA A 296 6.49 -16.09 10.82
C ALA A 296 7.22 -17.43 10.67
N ALA A 297 6.63 -18.39 9.95
CA ALA A 297 7.21 -19.71 9.73
C ALA A 297 8.39 -19.72 8.74
N ILE A 298 8.37 -18.82 7.73
CA ILE A 298 9.34 -18.88 6.62
C ILE A 298 10.45 -17.82 6.69
N ARG A 299 10.27 -16.71 7.41
CA ARG A 299 11.14 -15.53 7.33
C ARG A 299 12.63 -15.83 7.51
N GLU A 300 12.99 -16.77 8.41
CA GLU A 300 14.38 -17.13 8.68
C GLU A 300 14.91 -18.27 7.78
N LYS A 301 14.02 -18.95 7.05
CA LYS A 301 14.36 -20.15 6.27
C LYS A 301 14.48 -19.87 4.76
N VAL A 302 13.76 -18.85 4.26
CA VAL A 302 13.71 -18.51 2.84
C VAL A 302 14.97 -17.77 2.40
N LYS A 303 15.46 -18.09 1.21
CA LYS A 303 16.55 -17.36 0.54
C LYS A 303 16.01 -16.13 -0.14
N TRP A 304 15.83 -15.03 0.59
CA TRP A 304 15.24 -13.78 0.09
C TRP A 304 16.03 -13.09 -1.03
N GLY A 305 17.33 -13.31 -1.11
CA GLY A 305 18.20 -12.77 -2.16
C GLY A 305 18.98 -11.52 -1.77
N LEU A 306 19.63 -10.89 -2.80
CA LEU A 306 20.60 -9.83 -2.56
C LEU A 306 19.98 -8.57 -1.96
N LEU A 307 18.82 -8.15 -2.43
CA LEU A 307 18.22 -6.91 -1.94
C LEU A 307 17.80 -6.99 -0.48
N HIS A 308 17.31 -8.14 -0.03
CA HIS A 308 17.03 -8.36 1.38
C HIS A 308 18.29 -8.24 2.25
N LYS A 309 19.41 -8.81 1.79
CA LYS A 309 20.70 -8.70 2.52
C LYS A 309 21.19 -7.26 2.63
N LEU A 310 20.88 -6.41 1.64
CA LEU A 310 21.31 -5.01 1.60
C LEU A 310 20.36 -4.06 2.34
N LEU A 311 19.06 -4.31 2.28
CA LEU A 311 18.03 -3.37 2.75
C LEU A 311 17.36 -3.83 4.05
N GLY A 312 17.43 -5.13 4.36
CA GLY A 312 16.68 -5.72 5.46
C GLY A 312 15.17 -5.69 5.23
N VAL A 313 14.42 -5.77 6.31
CA VAL A 313 12.97 -5.55 6.35
C VAL A 313 12.70 -4.14 6.86
N ASN A 314 11.89 -3.38 6.16
CA ASN A 314 11.47 -2.05 6.61
C ASN A 314 10.08 -2.14 7.20
N GLU A 315 9.90 -1.57 8.38
CA GLU A 315 8.64 -1.52 9.09
C GLU A 315 7.73 -0.40 8.56
N VAL A 316 6.43 -0.66 8.59
CA VAL A 316 5.39 0.31 8.28
C VAL A 316 4.29 0.18 9.34
N ASN A 317 3.96 1.27 10.00
CA ASN A 317 2.88 1.31 10.97
C ASN A 317 1.52 1.26 10.26
N VAL A 318 0.63 0.42 10.76
CA VAL A 318 -0.78 0.46 10.42
C VAL A 318 -1.48 1.27 11.49
N VAL A 319 -2.00 2.43 11.12
CA VAL A 319 -2.74 3.29 12.03
C VAL A 319 -4.22 3.22 11.71
N ALA A 320 -5.07 3.24 12.76
CA ALA A 320 -6.52 3.24 12.58
C ALA A 320 -7.20 4.20 13.56
N LYS A 321 -8.37 4.70 13.13
CA LYS A 321 -9.30 5.47 13.94
C LYS A 321 -10.65 4.77 13.90
N SER A 322 -11.21 4.46 15.08
CA SER A 322 -12.54 3.84 15.24
C SER A 322 -13.24 4.40 16.49
N LEU A 323 -14.56 4.30 16.56
CA LEU A 323 -15.30 4.70 17.78
C LEU A 323 -15.05 3.73 18.95
N ASN A 324 -14.81 2.46 18.67
CA ASN A 324 -14.61 1.43 19.67
C ASN A 324 -13.13 1.06 19.77
N HIS A 325 -12.37 1.75 20.64
CA HIS A 325 -10.97 1.45 20.92
C HIS A 325 -10.70 -0.01 21.36
N ALA A 326 -11.70 -0.69 21.93
CA ALA A 326 -11.56 -2.09 22.36
C ALA A 326 -11.39 -3.08 21.19
N ARG A 327 -11.99 -2.82 20.02
CA ARG A 327 -11.81 -3.66 18.81
C ARG A 327 -10.45 -3.48 18.13
N SER A 328 -9.72 -2.41 18.44
CA SER A 328 -8.40 -2.14 17.85
C SER A 328 -7.28 -3.05 18.39
N ARG A 329 -7.51 -3.75 19.50
CA ARG A 329 -6.54 -4.62 20.19
C ARG A 329 -6.71 -6.12 19.92
N GLU A 330 -7.52 -6.50 18.92
CA GLU A 330 -7.57 -7.90 18.52
C GLU A 330 -6.20 -8.33 17.95
N GLU A 331 -5.66 -9.45 18.45
CA GLU A 331 -4.38 -10.04 18.02
C GLU A 331 -4.41 -10.68 16.62
N LYS A 332 -5.47 -10.42 15.84
CA LYS A 332 -5.60 -10.93 14.48
C LYS A 332 -4.62 -10.24 13.54
N SER A 333 -3.98 -11.02 12.69
CA SER A 333 -3.08 -10.49 11.65
C SER A 333 -3.82 -9.54 10.71
N ILE A 334 -3.07 -8.60 10.14
CA ILE A 334 -3.60 -7.58 9.22
C ILE A 334 -3.42 -8.07 7.79
N TYR A 335 -4.52 -8.12 7.05
CA TYR A 335 -4.47 -8.33 5.61
C TYR A 335 -3.93 -7.09 4.91
N THR A 336 -2.95 -7.30 4.04
CA THR A 336 -2.35 -6.23 3.24
C THR A 336 -2.65 -6.46 1.77
N SER A 337 -3.40 -5.55 1.16
CA SER A 337 -3.59 -5.59 -0.28
C SER A 337 -2.37 -5.02 -1.00
N GLY A 338 -1.79 -5.79 -1.92
CA GLY A 338 -0.66 -5.33 -2.73
C GLY A 338 -0.99 -4.08 -3.56
N PHE A 339 -2.24 -3.92 -3.96
CA PHE A 339 -2.72 -2.74 -4.68
C PHE A 339 -2.56 -1.43 -3.89
N ASP A 340 -2.50 -1.48 -2.56
CA ASP A 340 -2.38 -0.28 -1.72
C ASP A 340 -1.02 0.40 -1.82
N PHE A 341 -0.01 -0.34 -2.24
CA PHE A 341 1.39 0.11 -2.28
C PHE A 341 1.88 0.47 -3.70
N ILE A 342 1.00 0.41 -4.69
CA ILE A 342 1.32 0.66 -6.09
C ILE A 342 0.52 1.80 -6.70
#